data_07149f7ff453ada4eff6a95ba189a4c4
#
_entry.id   07149f7ff453ada4eff6a95ba189a4c4
#
_cell.length_a   1.000
_cell.length_b   1.000
_cell.length_c   1.000
_cell.angle_alpha   90.00
_cell.angle_beta   90.00
_cell.angle_gamma   90.00
#
_symmetry.space_group_name_H-M   'P 1'
#
loop_
_entity.id
_entity.type
_entity.pdbx_description
1 polymer ?
#
loop_
_entity_poly.entity_id
_entity_poly.type
_entity_poly.pdbx_seq_one_letter_code
_entity_poly.pdbx_strand_id
1 'polypeptide(L)'
;WESKYTININTQMNYWPAEANALPECVEPLERMVAELARTGADVARRMYGAPGWVVHHNTDLWRQAAPIDGAQWGLWPMGGAWLLQHLWDRWDYGREPGYLEKVWPLFRGAAEFFAATLVEDPASGAMVTAPSISPENPHPHGASLCAGPSMDAQILRDLFDRCIAIAGLLGVDADLSARLATLRERLPPHRIGRAGQLQEWQQDWDMEAPEMDHRHVSHLYALHPSSQINVRDTPELAAAARRSLEIRGDEATGWGIGWRLNLWARLRDAGRAYKVLGMLLGPERTYPNLFDAHPPFQIDGNFGGTAGITEMLLQSWGDTVFLLPALPPAWPQGRVSGLRVRGAGEVALEWDAGLLRQARLQARHGGRFRIEYREQPLELELQPGEVATVVPMGGRLFRLA
;
A
#
# COMPACT_ATOMS: atom_id res chain seq x y z
N TRP A 1 15.67 -13.13 5.81
CA TRP A 1 15.45 -14.47 6.35
C TRP A 1 16.19 -15.52 5.51
N GLU A 2 17.42 -15.85 5.90
CA GLU A 2 18.18 -16.96 5.31
C GLU A 2 18.32 -16.90 3.78
N SER A 3 18.54 -15.66 3.28
CA SER A 3 18.76 -15.34 1.86
C SER A 3 17.53 -15.50 0.95
N LYS A 4 16.33 -15.49 1.48
CA LYS A 4 15.08 -15.36 0.72
C LYS A 4 14.52 -13.94 0.79
N TYR A 5 13.67 -13.59 -0.17
CA TYR A 5 12.95 -12.33 -0.21
C TYR A 5 11.52 -12.54 0.24
N THR A 6 11.19 -12.07 1.45
CA THR A 6 9.81 -12.13 1.96
C THR A 6 8.98 -11.08 1.27
N ILE A 7 7.86 -11.49 0.66
CA ILE A 7 6.97 -10.66 -0.14
C ILE A 7 5.54 -10.63 0.39
N ASN A 8 5.39 -10.77 1.71
CA ASN A 8 4.12 -10.55 2.40
C ASN A 8 4.05 -9.20 3.14
N ILE A 9 5.10 -8.38 3.08
CA ILE A 9 5.26 -6.99 3.52
C ILE A 9 6.68 -6.47 3.26
N ASN A 10 7.73 -7.26 3.53
CA ASN A 10 9.11 -6.79 3.64
C ASN A 10 9.59 -6.16 2.33
N THR A 11 9.57 -6.91 1.24
CA THR A 11 9.98 -6.39 -0.08
C THR A 11 9.11 -5.19 -0.49
N GLN A 12 7.81 -5.25 -0.27
CA GLN A 12 6.91 -4.15 -0.62
C GLN A 12 7.27 -2.86 0.13
N MET A 13 7.54 -2.95 1.42
CA MET A 13 7.94 -1.80 2.25
C MET A 13 9.22 -1.15 1.75
N ASN A 14 10.17 -1.95 1.23
CA ASN A 14 11.43 -1.46 0.68
C ASN A 14 11.23 -0.53 -0.52
N TYR A 15 10.11 -0.67 -1.24
CA TYR A 15 9.80 0.13 -2.42
C TYR A 15 8.82 1.28 -2.17
N TRP A 16 8.19 1.37 -0.98
CA TRP A 16 7.26 2.46 -0.69
C TRP A 16 7.83 3.88 -0.88
N PRO A 17 9.10 4.17 -0.51
CA PRO A 17 9.64 5.51 -0.72
C PRO A 17 10.07 5.78 -2.17
N ALA A 18 10.26 4.76 -3.02
CA ALA A 18 10.95 4.92 -4.30
C ALA A 18 10.32 6.00 -5.20
N GLU A 19 9.03 5.91 -5.48
CA GLU A 19 8.38 6.87 -6.37
C GLU A 19 8.20 8.24 -5.72
N ALA A 20 7.70 8.28 -4.47
CA ALA A 20 7.43 9.53 -3.77
C ALA A 20 8.70 10.36 -3.49
N ASN A 21 9.86 9.70 -3.31
CA ASN A 21 11.15 10.35 -3.05
C ASN A 21 12.03 10.48 -4.31
N ALA A 22 11.43 10.42 -5.50
CA ALA A 22 12.09 10.66 -6.78
C ALA A 22 13.26 9.69 -7.09
N LEU A 23 13.10 8.40 -6.75
CA LEU A 23 14.04 7.30 -7.02
C LEU A 23 13.41 6.23 -7.94
N PRO A 24 12.76 6.60 -9.06
CA PRO A 24 12.02 5.65 -9.90
C PRO A 24 12.91 4.56 -10.52
N GLU A 25 14.19 4.86 -10.75
CA GLU A 25 15.17 3.91 -11.28
C GLU A 25 15.40 2.71 -10.35
N CYS A 26 15.17 2.89 -9.05
CA CYS A 26 15.28 1.81 -8.06
C CYS A 26 14.19 0.74 -8.21
N VAL A 27 13.11 1.02 -8.94
CA VAL A 27 12.02 0.06 -9.19
C VAL A 27 12.35 -0.92 -10.31
N GLU A 28 13.30 -0.62 -11.19
CA GLU A 28 13.67 -1.48 -12.33
C GLU A 28 14.06 -2.92 -11.92
N PRO A 29 14.88 -3.15 -10.87
CA PRO A 29 15.18 -4.51 -10.41
C PRO A 29 13.93 -5.29 -9.97
N LEU A 30 12.96 -4.60 -9.36
CA LEU A 30 11.68 -5.20 -8.98
C LEU A 30 10.85 -5.57 -10.21
N GLU A 31 10.77 -4.71 -11.23
CA GLU A 31 10.07 -5.02 -12.47
C GLU A 31 10.60 -6.30 -13.13
N ARG A 32 11.95 -6.43 -13.20
CA ARG A 32 12.59 -7.64 -13.72
C ARG A 32 12.24 -8.86 -12.87
N MET A 33 12.30 -8.75 -11.56
CA MET A 33 11.94 -9.83 -10.63
C MET A 33 10.49 -10.25 -10.84
N VAL A 34 9.55 -9.33 -10.96
CA VAL A 34 8.12 -9.63 -11.18
C VAL A 34 7.91 -10.33 -12.53
N ALA A 35 8.59 -9.88 -13.59
CA ALA A 35 8.51 -10.52 -14.90
C ALA A 35 9.06 -11.96 -14.89
N GLU A 36 10.12 -12.21 -14.14
CA GLU A 36 10.68 -13.55 -13.94
C GLU A 36 9.75 -14.43 -13.09
N LEU A 37 9.19 -13.88 -12.02
CA LEU A 37 8.20 -14.53 -11.16
C LEU A 37 6.90 -14.89 -11.90
N ALA A 38 6.47 -14.06 -12.85
CA ALA A 38 5.31 -14.39 -13.66
C ALA A 38 5.53 -15.67 -14.49
N ARG A 39 6.76 -15.95 -14.94
CA ARG A 39 7.10 -17.18 -15.67
C ARG A 39 7.12 -18.41 -14.75
N THR A 40 7.80 -18.33 -13.62
CA THR A 40 7.87 -19.45 -12.66
C THR A 40 6.53 -19.66 -11.96
N GLY A 41 5.81 -18.57 -11.67
CA GLY A 41 4.48 -18.57 -11.07
C GLY A 41 3.40 -19.14 -11.98
N ALA A 42 3.56 -19.06 -13.30
CA ALA A 42 2.65 -19.71 -14.24
C ALA A 42 2.71 -21.25 -14.13
N ASP A 43 3.89 -21.81 -13.89
CA ASP A 43 4.03 -23.26 -13.65
C ASP A 43 3.37 -23.66 -12.32
N VAL A 44 3.49 -22.83 -11.28
CA VAL A 44 2.82 -23.04 -9.99
C VAL A 44 1.29 -22.93 -10.15
N ALA A 45 0.78 -21.93 -10.84
CA ALA A 45 -0.65 -21.76 -11.10
C ALA A 45 -1.22 -23.00 -11.80
N ARG A 46 -0.56 -23.48 -12.83
CA ARG A 46 -0.97 -24.66 -13.59
C ARG A 46 -0.90 -25.95 -12.78
N ARG A 47 0.22 -26.19 -12.07
CA ARG A 47 0.47 -27.46 -11.37
C ARG A 47 -0.25 -27.59 -10.04
N MET A 48 -0.30 -26.51 -9.27
CA MET A 48 -0.86 -26.53 -7.92
C MET A 48 -2.35 -26.22 -7.90
N TYR A 49 -2.80 -25.32 -8.80
CA TYR A 49 -4.18 -24.83 -8.82
C TYR A 49 -4.97 -25.25 -10.06
N GLY A 50 -4.34 -25.81 -11.09
CA GLY A 50 -5.00 -26.11 -12.37
C GLY A 50 -5.52 -24.84 -13.08
N ALA A 51 -4.92 -23.69 -12.81
CA ALA A 51 -5.40 -22.39 -13.22
C ALA A 51 -4.53 -21.74 -14.30
N PRO A 52 -5.07 -20.84 -15.13
CA PRO A 52 -4.30 -19.98 -16.02
C PRO A 52 -3.58 -18.87 -15.22
N GLY A 53 -2.80 -18.06 -15.93
CA GLY A 53 -2.11 -16.91 -15.36
C GLY A 53 -0.92 -17.32 -14.50
N TRP A 54 -0.67 -16.57 -13.44
CA TRP A 54 0.47 -16.82 -12.54
C TRP A 54 0.19 -16.41 -11.10
N VAL A 55 0.89 -17.05 -10.16
CA VAL A 55 0.79 -16.82 -8.72
C VAL A 55 2.16 -16.89 -8.06
N VAL A 56 2.37 -16.07 -7.03
CA VAL A 56 3.53 -16.16 -6.15
C VAL A 56 3.04 -16.07 -4.71
N HIS A 57 3.58 -16.92 -3.85
CA HIS A 57 3.24 -16.99 -2.44
C HIS A 57 4.07 -16.00 -1.59
N HIS A 58 4.23 -16.22 -0.29
CA HIS A 58 4.77 -15.24 0.65
C HIS A 58 6.26 -14.96 0.52
N ASN A 59 7.02 -15.79 -0.17
CA ASN A 59 8.47 -15.66 -0.35
C ASN A 59 8.91 -15.96 -1.78
N THR A 60 10.05 -15.43 -2.15
CA THR A 60 10.82 -15.81 -3.33
C THR A 60 12.32 -15.79 -3.02
N ASP A 61 13.14 -16.11 -4.00
CA ASP A 61 14.60 -16.20 -3.88
C ASP A 61 15.32 -15.78 -5.18
N LEU A 62 16.62 -16.00 -5.24
CA LEU A 62 17.43 -15.73 -6.43
C LEU A 62 17.00 -16.54 -7.67
N TRP A 63 16.41 -17.73 -7.47
CA TRP A 63 15.90 -18.61 -8.53
C TRP A 63 14.44 -18.36 -8.88
N ARG A 64 13.82 -17.36 -8.24
CA ARG A 64 12.41 -16.99 -8.45
C ARG A 64 11.44 -18.10 -8.08
N GLN A 65 11.67 -18.74 -6.94
CA GLN A 65 10.69 -19.67 -6.39
C GLN A 65 9.35 -18.95 -6.16
N ALA A 66 8.26 -19.56 -6.63
CA ALA A 66 6.93 -18.97 -6.58
C ALA A 66 5.93 -19.81 -5.76
N ALA A 67 6.23 -21.09 -5.54
CA ALA A 67 5.41 -21.98 -4.73
C ALA A 67 5.49 -21.64 -3.24
N PRO A 68 4.53 -22.10 -2.40
CA PRO A 68 4.64 -21.98 -0.95
C PRO A 68 5.92 -22.65 -0.45
N ILE A 69 6.59 -22.00 0.50
CA ILE A 69 7.73 -22.56 1.24
C ILE A 69 7.48 -22.42 2.74
N ASP A 70 8.32 -23.03 3.55
CA ASP A 70 8.18 -23.14 5.00
C ASP A 70 6.90 -23.92 5.38
N GLY A 71 6.20 -23.59 6.45
CA GLY A 71 4.94 -24.24 6.83
C GLY A 71 3.73 -23.58 6.16
N ALA A 72 2.63 -24.32 6.05
CA ALA A 72 1.38 -23.80 5.47
C ALA A 72 0.86 -22.55 6.20
N GLN A 73 1.15 -22.44 7.51
CA GLN A 73 0.77 -21.31 8.35
C GLN A 73 1.41 -19.96 7.94
N TRP A 74 2.49 -20.00 7.17
CA TRP A 74 3.15 -18.80 6.61
C TRP A 74 3.10 -18.79 5.08
N GLY A 75 3.29 -19.97 4.47
CA GLY A 75 3.55 -20.12 3.04
C GLY A 75 2.31 -20.13 2.17
N LEU A 76 1.18 -20.61 2.66
CA LEU A 76 -0.01 -20.81 1.84
C LEU A 76 -0.83 -19.50 1.70
N TRP A 77 -0.19 -18.47 1.19
CA TRP A 77 -0.76 -17.16 0.92
C TRP A 77 -0.50 -16.75 -0.53
N PRO A 78 -1.50 -16.80 -1.42
CA PRO A 78 -1.29 -16.66 -2.88
C PRO A 78 -1.19 -15.20 -3.36
N MET A 79 -1.09 -14.21 -2.46
CA MET A 79 -1.23 -12.80 -2.81
C MET A 79 0.08 -12.08 -3.10
N GLY A 80 1.24 -12.73 -2.90
CA GLY A 80 2.55 -12.07 -3.02
C GLY A 80 2.76 -11.41 -4.38
N GLY A 81 2.47 -12.12 -5.47
CA GLY A 81 2.57 -11.57 -6.83
C GLY A 81 1.61 -10.40 -7.09
N ALA A 82 0.37 -10.51 -6.64
CA ALA A 82 -0.64 -9.46 -6.80
C ALA A 82 -0.23 -8.18 -6.05
N TRP A 83 0.36 -8.31 -4.85
CA TRP A 83 0.83 -7.14 -4.11
C TRP A 83 2.06 -6.48 -4.75
N LEU A 84 2.99 -7.28 -5.29
CA LEU A 84 4.15 -6.72 -6.00
C LEU A 84 3.75 -5.85 -7.21
N LEU A 85 2.66 -6.18 -7.90
CA LEU A 85 2.14 -5.40 -9.02
C LEU A 85 1.73 -3.97 -8.62
N GLN A 86 1.46 -3.71 -7.33
CA GLN A 86 1.19 -2.36 -6.84
C GLN A 86 2.32 -1.39 -7.21
N HIS A 87 3.58 -1.80 -7.06
CA HIS A 87 4.72 -0.94 -7.34
C HIS A 87 4.85 -0.61 -8.84
N LEU A 88 4.45 -1.54 -9.72
CA LEU A 88 4.43 -1.29 -11.16
C LEU A 88 3.31 -0.30 -11.52
N TRP A 89 2.16 -0.38 -10.86
CA TRP A 89 1.12 0.63 -10.99
C TRP A 89 1.60 1.98 -10.48
N ASP A 90 2.20 2.03 -9.29
CA ASP A 90 2.72 3.27 -8.72
C ASP A 90 3.79 3.89 -9.62
N ARG A 91 4.68 3.09 -10.21
CA ARG A 91 5.67 3.55 -11.20
C ARG A 91 5.02 4.30 -12.35
N TRP A 92 3.94 3.76 -12.91
CA TRP A 92 3.17 4.44 -13.95
C TRP A 92 2.44 5.66 -13.42
N ASP A 93 1.77 5.54 -12.28
CA ASP A 93 0.90 6.60 -11.75
C ASP A 93 1.70 7.86 -11.34
N TYR A 94 2.91 7.69 -10.83
CA TYR A 94 3.84 8.77 -10.53
C TYR A 94 4.62 9.26 -11.77
N GLY A 95 4.86 8.40 -12.75
CA GLY A 95 5.70 8.70 -13.91
C GLY A 95 4.95 9.12 -15.15
N ARG A 96 3.80 8.50 -15.42
CA ARG A 96 2.99 8.65 -16.64
C ARG A 96 3.81 8.45 -17.93
N GLU A 97 4.78 7.53 -17.89
CA GLU A 97 5.66 7.27 -19.02
C GLU A 97 4.91 6.60 -20.17
N PRO A 98 4.98 7.12 -21.41
CA PRO A 98 4.36 6.48 -22.58
C PRO A 98 4.89 5.07 -22.79
N GLY A 99 4.00 4.14 -23.17
CA GLY A 99 4.35 2.74 -23.46
C GLY A 99 4.59 1.87 -22.22
N TYR A 100 4.56 2.44 -21.01
CA TYR A 100 4.82 1.66 -19.80
C TYR A 100 3.69 0.66 -19.49
N LEU A 101 2.44 1.07 -19.65
CA LEU A 101 1.30 0.19 -19.40
C LEU A 101 1.25 -0.99 -20.38
N GLU A 102 1.58 -0.78 -21.64
CA GLU A 102 1.69 -1.85 -22.63
C GLU A 102 2.75 -2.88 -22.22
N LYS A 103 3.89 -2.41 -21.69
CA LYS A 103 4.97 -3.27 -21.20
C LYS A 103 4.53 -4.16 -20.05
N VAL A 104 3.79 -3.62 -19.07
CA VAL A 104 3.44 -4.33 -17.83
C VAL A 104 2.08 -5.02 -17.88
N TRP A 105 1.22 -4.69 -18.86
CA TRP A 105 -0.12 -5.27 -18.99
C TRP A 105 -0.14 -6.80 -18.93
N PRO A 106 0.75 -7.55 -19.59
CA PRO A 106 0.74 -9.01 -19.52
C PRO A 106 0.91 -9.56 -18.10
N LEU A 107 1.63 -8.82 -17.22
CA LEU A 107 1.84 -9.21 -15.83
C LEU A 107 0.55 -9.03 -15.01
N PHE A 108 -0.12 -7.88 -15.15
CA PHE A 108 -1.41 -7.60 -14.51
C PHE A 108 -2.49 -8.56 -14.98
N ARG A 109 -2.61 -8.72 -16.31
CA ARG A 109 -3.56 -9.61 -16.92
C ARG A 109 -3.43 -11.04 -16.39
N GLY A 110 -2.22 -11.60 -16.40
CA GLY A 110 -1.97 -12.97 -15.97
C GLY A 110 -2.27 -13.18 -14.48
N ALA A 111 -1.93 -12.24 -13.60
CA ALA A 111 -2.31 -12.33 -12.19
C ALA A 111 -3.84 -12.26 -12.01
N ALA A 112 -4.53 -11.39 -12.73
CA ALA A 112 -5.98 -11.28 -12.66
C ALA A 112 -6.69 -12.53 -13.21
N GLU A 113 -6.19 -13.13 -14.29
CA GLU A 113 -6.70 -14.39 -14.84
C GLU A 113 -6.59 -15.54 -13.82
N PHE A 114 -5.49 -15.59 -13.06
CA PHE A 114 -5.32 -16.59 -11.99
C PHE A 114 -6.42 -16.44 -10.94
N PHE A 115 -6.62 -15.28 -10.36
CA PHE A 115 -7.64 -15.08 -9.33
C PHE A 115 -9.06 -15.22 -9.88
N ALA A 116 -9.32 -14.76 -11.10
CA ALA A 116 -10.62 -14.96 -11.74
C ALA A 116 -10.97 -16.44 -11.94
N ALA A 117 -9.97 -17.34 -11.99
CA ALA A 117 -10.16 -18.78 -12.11
C ALA A 117 -10.18 -19.53 -10.77
N THR A 118 -9.58 -18.97 -9.70
CA THR A 118 -9.36 -19.67 -8.43
C THR A 118 -10.20 -19.16 -7.26
N LEU A 119 -10.81 -17.97 -7.37
CA LEU A 119 -11.76 -17.51 -6.37
C LEU A 119 -12.94 -18.47 -6.26
N VAL A 120 -13.34 -18.78 -5.03
CA VAL A 120 -14.48 -19.63 -4.71
C VAL A 120 -15.57 -18.83 -4.00
N GLU A 121 -16.81 -19.26 -4.16
CA GLU A 121 -17.92 -18.66 -3.45
C GLU A 121 -17.94 -19.16 -1.99
N ASP A 122 -17.91 -18.24 -1.05
CA ASP A 122 -18.13 -18.56 0.37
C ASP A 122 -19.60 -18.92 0.58
N PRO A 123 -19.91 -20.15 1.02
CA PRO A 123 -21.30 -20.60 1.14
C PRO A 123 -22.11 -19.85 2.20
N ALA A 124 -21.44 -19.17 3.14
CA ALA A 124 -22.10 -18.44 4.21
C ALA A 124 -22.52 -17.02 3.78
N SER A 125 -21.69 -16.36 2.97
CA SER A 125 -21.90 -14.95 2.58
C SER A 125 -22.23 -14.76 1.11
N GLY A 126 -21.96 -15.74 0.23
CA GLY A 126 -22.05 -15.60 -1.22
C GLY A 126 -20.92 -14.76 -1.84
N ALA A 127 -19.97 -14.30 -1.03
CA ALA A 127 -18.84 -13.53 -1.51
C ALA A 127 -17.81 -14.43 -2.20
N MET A 128 -17.05 -13.86 -3.14
CA MET A 128 -15.92 -14.55 -3.79
C MET A 128 -14.66 -14.36 -2.97
N VAL A 129 -14.07 -15.47 -2.51
CA VAL A 129 -12.94 -15.48 -1.59
C VAL A 129 -11.79 -16.34 -2.08
N THR A 130 -10.59 -16.07 -1.60
CA THR A 130 -9.44 -16.98 -1.68
C THR A 130 -9.61 -18.10 -0.66
N ALA A 131 -9.39 -19.36 -1.06
CA ALA A 131 -9.41 -20.50 -0.15
C ALA A 131 -8.58 -21.66 -0.73
N PRO A 132 -7.58 -22.20 0.02
CA PRO A 132 -7.11 -21.69 1.32
C PRO A 132 -6.26 -20.44 1.19
N SER A 133 -6.20 -19.65 2.27
CA SER A 133 -5.29 -18.52 2.44
C SER A 133 -4.97 -18.33 3.93
N ILE A 134 -4.24 -17.26 4.26
CA ILE A 134 -3.96 -16.81 5.63
C ILE A 134 -4.07 -15.29 5.71
N SER A 135 -4.28 -14.74 6.91
CA SER A 135 -3.90 -13.34 7.17
C SER A 135 -2.44 -13.31 7.64
N PRO A 136 -1.50 -12.84 6.83
CA PRO A 136 -0.09 -12.84 7.24
C PRO A 136 0.16 -12.03 8.52
N GLU A 137 0.76 -12.56 9.55
CA GLU A 137 1.04 -13.98 9.80
C GLU A 137 0.29 -14.41 11.08
N ASN A 138 -0.87 -13.77 11.33
CA ASN A 138 -1.61 -13.86 12.58
C ASN A 138 -2.47 -15.12 12.62
N PRO A 139 -2.31 -16.00 13.63
CA PRO A 139 -3.20 -17.16 13.79
C PRO A 139 -4.56 -16.73 14.31
N HIS A 140 -5.63 -17.37 13.81
CA HIS A 140 -6.98 -17.18 14.36
C HIS A 140 -7.24 -18.10 15.59
N PRO A 141 -8.27 -17.87 16.40
CA PRO A 141 -8.47 -18.55 17.69
C PRO A 141 -8.76 -20.05 17.61
N HIS A 142 -8.93 -20.60 16.42
CA HIS A 142 -9.25 -22.02 16.24
C HIS A 142 -8.00 -22.91 16.03
N GLY A 143 -6.83 -22.46 16.47
CA GLY A 143 -5.60 -23.27 16.48
C GLY A 143 -4.94 -23.42 15.09
N ALA A 144 -5.23 -22.51 14.14
CA ALA A 144 -4.67 -22.51 12.81
C ALA A 144 -4.48 -21.07 12.29
N SER A 145 -3.71 -20.94 11.20
CA SER A 145 -3.64 -19.68 10.43
C SER A 145 -4.46 -19.75 9.14
N LEU A 146 -4.68 -20.98 8.63
CA LEU A 146 -5.41 -21.19 7.38
C LEU A 146 -6.88 -20.79 7.52
N CYS A 147 -7.34 -19.97 6.60
CA CYS A 147 -8.72 -19.46 6.56
C CYS A 147 -9.19 -19.30 5.09
N ALA A 148 -10.44 -18.88 4.95
CA ALA A 148 -11.00 -18.44 3.68
C ALA A 148 -11.21 -16.92 3.71
N GLY A 149 -10.75 -16.22 2.67
CA GLY A 149 -11.00 -14.81 2.44
C GLY A 149 -10.58 -13.85 3.55
N PRO A 150 -9.34 -13.88 4.06
CA PRO A 150 -8.90 -12.86 5.01
C PRO A 150 -9.05 -11.47 4.37
N SER A 151 -9.27 -10.45 5.21
CA SER A 151 -9.56 -9.09 4.73
C SER A 151 -8.50 -8.53 3.80
N MET A 152 -7.22 -8.80 4.08
CA MET A 152 -6.11 -8.35 3.24
C MET A 152 -6.20 -8.86 1.80
N ASP A 153 -6.62 -10.12 1.61
CA ASP A 153 -6.74 -10.70 0.28
C ASP A 153 -7.79 -9.95 -0.56
N ALA A 154 -8.96 -9.72 0.01
CA ALA A 154 -10.01 -8.94 -0.66
C ALA A 154 -9.56 -7.51 -0.97
N GLN A 155 -8.76 -6.90 -0.08
CA GLN A 155 -8.20 -5.56 -0.27
C GLN A 155 -7.20 -5.52 -1.43
N ILE A 156 -6.27 -6.47 -1.49
CA ILE A 156 -5.29 -6.56 -2.59
C ILE A 156 -6.00 -6.86 -3.92
N LEU A 157 -7.01 -7.74 -3.91
CA LEU A 157 -7.76 -8.08 -5.11
C LEU A 157 -8.58 -6.91 -5.65
N ARG A 158 -9.16 -6.06 -4.79
CA ARG A 158 -9.81 -4.83 -5.25
C ARG A 158 -8.84 -3.95 -6.01
N ASP A 159 -7.66 -3.70 -5.45
CA ASP A 159 -6.64 -2.92 -6.12
C ASP A 159 -6.19 -3.55 -7.44
N LEU A 160 -5.94 -4.86 -7.46
CA LEU A 160 -5.56 -5.57 -8.68
C LEU A 160 -6.62 -5.45 -9.77
N PHE A 161 -7.88 -5.72 -9.44
CA PHE A 161 -8.97 -5.69 -10.42
C PHE A 161 -9.25 -4.27 -10.89
N ASP A 162 -9.31 -3.28 -10.00
CA ASP A 162 -9.49 -1.87 -10.36
C ASP A 162 -8.38 -1.38 -11.31
N ARG A 163 -7.13 -1.76 -11.05
CA ARG A 163 -5.98 -1.42 -11.91
C ARG A 163 -6.03 -2.13 -13.25
N CYS A 164 -6.38 -3.42 -13.27
CA CYS A 164 -6.55 -4.15 -14.54
C CYS A 164 -7.65 -3.52 -15.41
N ILE A 165 -8.78 -3.15 -14.81
CA ILE A 165 -9.87 -2.47 -15.51
C ILE A 165 -9.41 -1.12 -16.05
N ALA A 166 -8.67 -0.34 -15.22
CA ALA A 166 -8.14 0.95 -15.65
C ALA A 166 -7.11 0.82 -16.79
N ILE A 167 -6.17 -0.12 -16.69
CA ILE A 167 -5.15 -0.37 -17.72
C ILE A 167 -5.83 -0.81 -19.02
N ALA A 168 -6.74 -1.79 -18.96
CA ALA A 168 -7.48 -2.27 -20.15
C ALA A 168 -8.26 -1.15 -20.85
N GLY A 169 -8.90 -0.27 -20.05
CA GLY A 169 -9.60 0.90 -20.56
C GLY A 169 -8.66 1.93 -21.24
N LEU A 170 -7.51 2.20 -20.62
CA LEU A 170 -6.52 3.12 -21.19
C LEU A 170 -5.88 2.60 -22.48
N LEU A 171 -5.65 1.28 -22.56
CA LEU A 171 -5.06 0.63 -23.74
C LEU A 171 -6.09 0.24 -24.81
N GLY A 172 -7.39 0.22 -24.48
CA GLY A 172 -8.44 -0.25 -25.38
C GLY A 172 -8.39 -1.75 -25.67
N VAL A 173 -8.01 -2.58 -24.70
CA VAL A 173 -7.82 -4.03 -24.85
C VAL A 173 -8.64 -4.83 -23.83
N ASP A 174 -8.82 -6.14 -24.07
CA ASP A 174 -9.35 -7.14 -23.13
C ASP A 174 -10.68 -6.72 -22.43
N ALA A 175 -11.64 -6.14 -23.17
CA ALA A 175 -12.92 -5.66 -22.65
C ALA A 175 -13.72 -6.76 -21.90
N ASP A 176 -13.69 -8.00 -22.40
CA ASP A 176 -14.39 -9.14 -21.77
C ASP A 176 -13.79 -9.49 -20.42
N LEU A 177 -12.46 -9.49 -20.32
CA LEU A 177 -11.77 -9.69 -19.02
C LEU A 177 -12.13 -8.55 -18.08
N SER A 178 -12.08 -7.31 -18.55
CA SER A 178 -12.44 -6.12 -17.76
C SER A 178 -13.85 -6.23 -17.16
N ALA A 179 -14.85 -6.61 -17.97
CA ALA A 179 -16.23 -6.81 -17.50
C ALA A 179 -16.33 -7.95 -16.45
N ARG A 180 -15.63 -9.06 -16.69
CA ARG A 180 -15.55 -10.17 -15.72
C ARG A 180 -14.93 -9.73 -14.39
N LEU A 181 -13.82 -8.99 -14.42
CA LEU A 181 -13.15 -8.48 -13.24
C LEU A 181 -14.03 -7.50 -12.47
N ALA A 182 -14.77 -6.63 -13.16
CA ALA A 182 -15.73 -5.73 -12.53
C ALA A 182 -16.81 -6.51 -11.75
N THR A 183 -17.37 -7.56 -12.35
CA THR A 183 -18.34 -8.43 -11.67
C THR A 183 -17.75 -9.14 -10.46
N LEU A 184 -16.54 -9.68 -10.57
CA LEU A 184 -15.85 -10.33 -9.43
C LEU A 184 -15.51 -9.35 -8.31
N ARG A 185 -15.08 -8.15 -8.69
CA ARG A 185 -14.73 -7.08 -7.74
C ARG A 185 -15.93 -6.68 -6.86
N GLU A 186 -17.12 -6.60 -7.41
CA GLU A 186 -18.37 -6.33 -6.67
C GLU A 186 -18.73 -7.46 -5.69
N ARG A 187 -18.30 -8.67 -5.99
CA ARG A 187 -18.56 -9.86 -5.16
C ARG A 187 -17.47 -10.14 -4.11
N LEU A 188 -16.37 -9.36 -4.07
CA LEU A 188 -15.38 -9.49 -3.01
C LEU A 188 -15.99 -9.08 -1.65
N PRO A 189 -15.56 -9.72 -0.54
CA PRO A 189 -16.06 -9.38 0.80
C PRO A 189 -15.88 -7.90 1.12
N PRO A 190 -16.89 -7.19 1.64
CA PRO A 190 -16.75 -5.80 2.06
C PRO A 190 -15.83 -5.67 3.28
N HIS A 191 -15.30 -4.45 3.50
CA HIS A 191 -14.69 -4.13 4.79
C HIS A 191 -15.74 -4.22 5.90
N ARG A 192 -15.38 -4.85 7.01
CA ARG A 192 -16.30 -5.06 8.15
C ARG A 192 -15.74 -4.46 9.41
N ILE A 193 -16.62 -3.90 10.23
CA ILE A 193 -16.30 -3.40 11.58
C ILE A 193 -16.77 -4.45 12.59
N GLY A 194 -15.85 -4.91 13.44
CA GLY A 194 -16.13 -5.91 14.45
C GLY A 194 -16.73 -5.33 15.72
N ARG A 195 -17.07 -6.20 16.66
CA ARG A 195 -17.75 -5.86 17.93
C ARG A 195 -16.98 -4.92 18.87
N ALA A 196 -15.66 -4.84 18.72
CA ALA A 196 -14.81 -3.90 19.47
C ALA A 196 -14.58 -2.58 18.75
N GLY A 197 -15.25 -2.36 17.60
CA GLY A 197 -15.10 -1.20 16.76
C GLY A 197 -13.85 -1.24 15.85
N GLN A 198 -13.13 -2.36 15.81
CA GLN A 198 -11.98 -2.59 14.97
C GLN A 198 -12.37 -2.96 13.53
N LEU A 199 -11.47 -2.74 12.58
CA LEU A 199 -11.57 -3.33 11.26
C LEU A 199 -11.26 -4.84 11.36
N GLN A 200 -12.17 -5.69 10.86
CA GLN A 200 -12.01 -7.14 10.96
C GLN A 200 -10.85 -7.67 10.09
N GLU A 201 -10.05 -8.57 10.66
CA GLU A 201 -8.97 -9.27 9.97
C GLU A 201 -9.46 -10.51 9.21
N TRP A 202 -10.50 -11.16 9.70
CA TRP A 202 -11.13 -12.34 9.07
C TRP A 202 -12.59 -12.07 8.69
N GLN A 203 -13.19 -12.99 7.93
CA GLN A 203 -14.62 -12.90 7.58
C GLN A 203 -15.52 -12.99 8.82
N GLN A 204 -15.09 -13.71 9.83
CA GLN A 204 -15.72 -13.79 11.14
C GLN A 204 -15.05 -12.81 12.11
N ASP A 205 -15.78 -12.32 13.08
CA ASP A 205 -15.28 -11.38 14.09
C ASP A 205 -14.48 -12.12 15.18
N TRP A 206 -13.32 -12.63 14.80
CA TRP A 206 -12.42 -13.40 15.66
C TRP A 206 -11.28 -12.57 16.29
N ASP A 207 -11.15 -11.33 15.87
CA ASP A 207 -10.00 -10.47 16.19
C ASP A 207 -9.72 -10.40 17.69
N MET A 208 -10.79 -10.24 18.51
CA MET A 208 -10.66 -10.10 19.97
C MET A 208 -10.42 -11.43 20.72
N GLU A 209 -10.36 -12.53 19.99
CA GLU A 209 -10.09 -13.87 20.51
C GLU A 209 -8.77 -14.44 19.94
N ALA A 210 -8.12 -13.69 19.06
CA ALA A 210 -6.84 -14.09 18.46
C ALA A 210 -5.78 -14.31 19.55
N PRO A 211 -4.96 -15.37 19.43
CA PRO A 211 -3.92 -15.68 20.43
C PRO A 211 -2.88 -14.57 20.60
N GLU A 212 -2.59 -13.81 19.54
CA GLU A 212 -1.59 -12.74 19.51
C GLU A 212 -2.25 -11.40 19.20
N MET A 213 -2.83 -10.77 20.22
CA MET A 213 -3.54 -9.48 20.10
C MET A 213 -2.61 -8.33 19.68
N ASP A 214 -1.33 -8.41 20.00
CA ASP A 214 -0.27 -7.43 19.70
C ASP A 214 0.61 -7.87 18.53
N HIS A 215 0.13 -8.80 17.70
CA HIS A 215 0.91 -9.33 16.57
C HIS A 215 1.53 -8.21 15.74
N ARG A 216 2.80 -8.42 15.31
CA ARG A 216 3.58 -7.42 14.56
C ARG A 216 2.96 -7.06 13.20
N HIS A 217 2.33 -8.03 12.51
CA HIS A 217 1.58 -7.77 11.29
C HIS A 217 0.24 -7.09 11.57
N VAL A 218 -0.14 -6.17 10.70
CA VAL A 218 -1.42 -5.47 10.68
C VAL A 218 -2.05 -5.59 9.29
N SER A 219 -2.08 -6.80 8.77
CA SER A 219 -2.41 -7.15 7.39
C SER A 219 -3.76 -6.62 6.93
N HIS A 220 -4.76 -6.64 7.79
CA HIS A 220 -6.10 -6.10 7.53
C HIS A 220 -6.14 -4.57 7.34
N LEU A 221 -5.04 -3.86 7.64
CA LEU A 221 -4.90 -2.42 7.43
C LEU A 221 -4.23 -2.06 6.09
N TYR A 222 -3.96 -3.03 5.21
CA TYR A 222 -3.50 -2.77 3.85
C TYR A 222 -4.38 -1.74 3.12
N ALA A 223 -5.69 -1.79 3.30
CA ALA A 223 -6.64 -0.88 2.69
C ALA A 223 -6.45 0.60 3.08
N LEU A 224 -5.85 0.88 4.25
CA LEU A 224 -5.49 2.23 4.70
C LEU A 224 -4.11 2.65 4.15
N HIS A 225 -3.10 1.76 4.25
CA HIS A 225 -1.78 1.93 3.66
C HIS A 225 -1.13 0.56 3.39
N PRO A 226 -0.60 0.32 2.18
CA PRO A 226 -0.30 1.26 1.08
C PRO A 226 -1.47 1.62 0.17
N SER A 227 -2.60 0.90 0.22
CA SER A 227 -3.81 1.30 -0.52
C SER A 227 -4.42 2.60 0.03
N SER A 228 -5.49 3.06 -0.60
CA SER A 228 -6.30 4.21 -0.17
C SER A 228 -7.80 3.90 -0.17
N GLN A 229 -8.16 2.62 -0.17
CA GLN A 229 -9.56 2.17 -0.11
C GLN A 229 -10.24 2.66 1.18
N ILE A 230 -9.46 2.71 2.27
CA ILE A 230 -9.87 3.31 3.54
C ILE A 230 -9.09 4.61 3.72
N ASN A 231 -9.81 5.70 3.96
CA ASN A 231 -9.20 7.00 4.19
C ASN A 231 -10.11 7.90 5.04
N VAL A 232 -9.53 8.94 5.63
CA VAL A 232 -10.25 9.84 6.58
C VAL A 232 -11.26 10.76 5.91
N ARG A 233 -11.23 10.92 4.58
CA ARG A 233 -12.12 11.80 3.81
C ARG A 233 -13.36 11.08 3.32
N ASP A 234 -13.17 9.96 2.62
CA ASP A 234 -14.22 9.29 1.85
C ASP A 234 -14.87 8.13 2.62
N THR A 235 -14.14 7.55 3.59
CA THR A 235 -14.58 6.40 4.39
C THR A 235 -14.28 6.61 5.89
N PRO A 236 -14.76 7.70 6.52
CA PRO A 236 -14.37 8.08 7.88
C PRO A 236 -14.72 7.03 8.95
N GLU A 237 -15.80 6.28 8.79
CA GLU A 237 -16.16 5.19 9.72
C GLU A 237 -15.17 4.03 9.66
N LEU A 238 -14.75 3.64 8.45
CA LEU A 238 -13.73 2.60 8.27
C LEU A 238 -12.34 3.09 8.73
N ALA A 239 -12.04 4.37 8.54
CA ALA A 239 -10.82 4.98 9.07
C ALA A 239 -10.80 4.99 10.61
N ALA A 240 -11.95 5.24 11.25
CA ALA A 240 -12.09 5.13 12.71
C ALA A 240 -11.91 3.67 13.17
N ALA A 241 -12.45 2.71 12.44
CA ALA A 241 -12.26 1.29 12.73
C ALA A 241 -10.79 0.84 12.55
N ALA A 242 -10.10 1.33 11.53
CA ALA A 242 -8.67 1.10 11.33
C ALA A 242 -7.83 1.73 12.46
N ARG A 243 -8.18 2.93 12.92
CA ARG A 243 -7.58 3.54 14.13
C ARG A 243 -7.76 2.63 15.35
N ARG A 244 -8.98 2.11 15.53
CA ARG A 244 -9.28 1.22 16.65
C ARG A 244 -8.45 -0.07 16.57
N SER A 245 -8.25 -0.64 15.39
CA SER A 245 -7.36 -1.79 15.19
C SER A 245 -5.92 -1.46 15.61
N LEU A 246 -5.38 -0.30 15.22
CA LEU A 246 -4.03 0.13 15.63
C LEU A 246 -3.92 0.32 17.15
N GLU A 247 -4.95 0.86 17.78
CA GLU A 247 -4.97 1.03 19.25
C GLU A 247 -4.95 -0.31 19.98
N ILE A 248 -5.67 -1.31 19.47
CA ILE A 248 -5.70 -2.67 20.01
C ILE A 248 -4.35 -3.36 19.81
N ARG A 249 -3.76 -3.25 18.61
CA ARG A 249 -2.45 -3.84 18.27
C ARG A 249 -1.28 -3.18 19.01
N GLY A 250 -1.45 -1.93 19.44
CA GLY A 250 -0.39 -1.15 20.05
C GLY A 250 0.65 -0.63 19.07
N ASP A 251 1.53 0.23 19.58
CA ASP A 251 2.60 0.85 18.76
C ASP A 251 3.89 0.01 18.77
N GLU A 252 4.10 -0.83 19.79
CA GLU A 252 5.27 -1.70 19.90
C GLU A 252 5.20 -2.82 18.85
N ALA A 253 6.32 -3.00 18.15
CA ALA A 253 6.49 -4.05 17.15
C ALA A 253 7.97 -4.22 16.80
N THR A 254 8.27 -5.07 15.83
CA THR A 254 9.58 -5.12 15.16
C THR A 254 9.83 -3.84 14.38
N GLY A 255 11.07 -3.56 13.94
CA GLY A 255 11.40 -2.32 13.25
C GLY A 255 10.51 -2.04 12.04
N TRP A 256 10.35 -3.01 11.13
CA TRP A 256 9.43 -2.84 10.00
C TRP A 256 7.96 -2.72 10.43
N GLY A 257 7.56 -3.42 11.50
CA GLY A 257 6.20 -3.33 12.04
C GLY A 257 5.88 -1.93 12.58
N ILE A 258 6.87 -1.26 13.18
CA ILE A 258 6.80 0.16 13.60
C ILE A 258 6.79 1.06 12.36
N GLY A 259 7.62 0.77 11.35
CA GLY A 259 7.61 1.49 10.08
C GLY A 259 6.23 1.46 9.39
N TRP A 260 5.53 0.31 9.41
CA TRP A 260 4.17 0.25 8.87
C TRP A 260 3.18 1.09 9.67
N ARG A 261 3.23 0.98 11.01
CA ARG A 261 2.37 1.77 11.92
C ARG A 261 2.57 3.28 11.74
N LEU A 262 3.81 3.72 11.49
CA LEU A 262 4.10 5.13 11.20
C LEU A 262 3.32 5.61 9.97
N ASN A 263 3.36 4.86 8.87
CA ASN A 263 2.61 5.18 7.65
C ASN A 263 1.09 5.19 7.90
N LEU A 264 0.59 4.22 8.65
CA LEU A 264 -0.84 4.12 8.98
C LEU A 264 -1.31 5.30 9.84
N TRP A 265 -0.55 5.72 10.86
CA TRP A 265 -0.87 6.89 11.66
C TRP A 265 -0.81 8.19 10.86
N ALA A 266 0.16 8.31 9.94
CA ALA A 266 0.23 9.44 9.03
C ALA A 266 -1.01 9.51 8.10
N ARG A 267 -1.49 8.36 7.55
CA ARG A 267 -2.72 8.27 6.75
C ARG A 267 -3.98 8.60 7.54
N LEU A 268 -4.00 8.31 8.84
CA LEU A 268 -5.06 8.72 9.77
C LEU A 268 -4.94 10.19 10.20
N ARG A 269 -3.95 10.93 9.68
CA ARG A 269 -3.66 12.35 10.02
C ARG A 269 -3.42 12.56 11.52
N ASP A 270 -2.96 11.53 12.23
CA ASP A 270 -2.57 11.63 13.64
C ASP A 270 -1.08 11.96 13.76
N ALA A 271 -0.76 13.25 13.63
CA ALA A 271 0.61 13.74 13.65
C ALA A 271 1.35 13.43 14.96
N GLY A 272 0.63 13.50 16.09
CA GLY A 272 1.21 13.20 17.41
C GLY A 272 1.60 11.74 17.56
N ARG A 273 0.72 10.85 17.15
CA ARG A 273 0.97 9.41 17.20
C ARG A 273 2.04 8.98 16.19
N ALA A 274 1.97 9.49 14.96
CA ALA A 274 2.99 9.26 13.93
C ALA A 274 4.38 9.68 14.43
N TYR A 275 4.50 10.88 15.02
CA TYR A 275 5.78 11.36 15.57
C TYR A 275 6.30 10.52 16.75
N LYS A 276 5.41 10.08 17.63
CA LYS A 276 5.77 9.14 18.71
C LYS A 276 6.35 7.85 18.15
N VAL A 277 5.66 7.25 17.17
CA VAL A 277 6.07 5.99 16.53
C VAL A 277 7.39 6.16 15.77
N LEU A 278 7.58 7.30 15.09
CA LEU A 278 8.88 7.65 14.48
C LEU A 278 10.00 7.70 15.52
N GLY A 279 9.75 8.30 16.69
CA GLY A 279 10.71 8.33 17.78
C GLY A 279 11.06 6.93 18.32
N MET A 280 10.11 6.02 18.35
CA MET A 280 10.36 4.62 18.71
C MET A 280 11.25 3.91 17.66
N LEU A 281 10.97 4.11 16.36
CA LEU A 281 11.76 3.53 15.27
C LEU A 281 13.21 4.02 15.28
N LEU A 282 13.42 5.31 15.54
CA LEU A 282 14.76 5.93 15.60
C LEU A 282 15.46 5.72 16.96
N GLY A 283 14.76 5.14 17.92
CA GLY A 283 15.33 4.84 19.26
C GLY A 283 16.31 3.66 19.21
N PRO A 284 17.12 3.51 20.29
CA PRO A 284 18.19 2.50 20.36
C PRO A 284 17.68 1.05 20.32
N GLU A 285 16.40 0.82 20.61
CA GLU A 285 15.77 -0.50 20.56
C GLU A 285 15.46 -0.94 19.11
N ARG A 286 15.38 0.01 18.16
CA ARG A 286 14.97 -0.24 16.77
C ARG A 286 15.93 0.32 15.73
N THR A 287 16.95 1.06 16.14
CA THR A 287 18.02 1.54 15.26
C THR A 287 19.39 1.27 15.86
N TYR A 288 20.20 0.49 15.15
CA TYR A 288 21.57 0.20 15.54
C TYR A 288 22.48 1.44 15.39
N PRO A 289 23.67 1.47 16.04
CA PRO A 289 24.61 2.58 15.91
C PRO A 289 25.06 2.91 14.48
N ASN A 290 24.96 1.96 13.56
CA ASN A 290 25.22 2.14 12.13
C ASN A 290 24.00 2.66 11.33
N LEU A 291 22.95 3.07 12.03
CA LEU A 291 21.68 3.56 11.50
C LEU A 291 20.80 2.50 10.80
N PHE A 292 21.15 1.23 10.88
CA PHE A 292 20.35 0.14 10.34
C PHE A 292 19.20 -0.20 11.29
N ASP A 293 18.04 -0.49 10.72
CA ASP A 293 16.86 -0.91 11.45
C ASP A 293 17.05 -2.25 12.15
N ALA A 294 16.48 -2.37 13.33
CA ALA A 294 16.47 -3.58 14.13
C ALA A 294 15.08 -4.21 14.18
N HIS A 295 14.97 -5.35 13.54
CA HIS A 295 13.83 -6.25 13.82
C HIS A 295 13.82 -6.70 15.31
N PRO A 296 14.87 -7.20 16.04
CA PRO A 296 16.18 -7.72 15.66
C PRO A 296 16.12 -9.13 15.03
N PRO A 297 17.14 -9.57 14.25
CA PRO A 297 18.33 -8.82 13.83
C PRO A 297 18.02 -7.73 12.80
N PHE A 298 19.06 -7.18 12.13
CA PHE A 298 18.91 -6.18 11.08
C PHE A 298 17.95 -6.66 9.97
N GLN A 299 17.01 -5.77 9.63
CA GLN A 299 16.19 -5.83 8.41
C GLN A 299 16.01 -4.42 7.87
N ILE A 300 16.41 -4.17 6.62
CA ILE A 300 16.40 -2.84 6.00
C ILE A 300 14.97 -2.26 5.87
N ASP A 301 13.96 -3.09 5.97
CA ASP A 301 12.57 -2.75 5.71
C ASP A 301 12.08 -1.57 6.56
N GLY A 302 12.45 -1.54 7.86
CA GLY A 302 12.08 -0.45 8.75
C GLY A 302 12.72 0.89 8.37
N ASN A 303 13.94 0.89 7.80
CA ASN A 303 14.55 2.10 7.26
C ASN A 303 13.72 2.69 6.13
N PHE A 304 13.26 1.85 5.19
CA PHE A 304 12.44 2.29 4.06
C PHE A 304 11.02 2.64 4.49
N GLY A 305 10.42 1.85 5.39
CA GLY A 305 9.12 2.15 5.99
C GLY A 305 9.12 3.47 6.75
N GLY A 306 10.20 3.77 7.47
CA GLY A 306 10.40 5.04 8.16
C GLY A 306 10.51 6.22 7.22
N THR A 307 11.29 6.06 6.13
CA THR A 307 11.44 7.09 5.08
C THR A 307 10.08 7.39 4.42
N ALA A 308 9.34 6.35 4.02
CA ALA A 308 8.01 6.52 3.47
C ALA A 308 7.05 7.19 4.45
N GLY A 309 7.10 6.81 5.74
CA GLY A 309 6.26 7.40 6.78
C GLY A 309 6.52 8.89 7.01
N ILE A 310 7.79 9.32 7.00
CA ILE A 310 8.13 10.74 7.07
C ILE A 310 7.55 11.48 5.84
N THR A 311 7.64 10.89 4.67
CA THR A 311 7.04 11.46 3.45
C THR A 311 5.52 11.55 3.58
N GLU A 312 4.85 10.52 4.06
CA GLU A 312 3.39 10.52 4.30
C GLU A 312 2.96 11.54 5.36
N MET A 313 3.80 11.88 6.32
CA MET A 313 3.53 12.96 7.28
C MET A 313 3.55 14.35 6.62
N LEU A 314 4.38 14.55 5.60
CA LEU A 314 4.60 15.84 4.94
C LEU A 314 3.76 16.01 3.66
N LEU A 315 3.59 14.93 2.89
CA LEU A 315 2.94 14.95 1.59
C LEU A 315 2.26 13.60 1.33
N GLN A 316 0.97 13.61 1.05
CA GLN A 316 0.26 12.42 0.58
C GLN A 316 -0.31 12.66 -0.81
N SER A 317 -0.37 11.60 -1.60
CA SER A 317 -0.97 11.63 -2.93
C SER A 317 -1.77 10.34 -3.15
N TRP A 318 -3.10 10.43 -3.10
CA TRP A 318 -4.01 9.31 -3.33
C TRP A 318 -5.37 9.79 -3.84
N GLY A 319 -6.11 8.88 -4.49
CA GLY A 319 -7.27 9.28 -5.26
C GLY A 319 -6.86 10.30 -6.34
N ASP A 320 -7.54 11.42 -6.38
CA ASP A 320 -7.30 12.55 -7.28
C ASP A 320 -6.58 13.72 -6.60
N THR A 321 -6.13 13.57 -5.33
CA THR A 321 -5.77 14.68 -4.48
C THR A 321 -4.35 14.57 -3.93
N VAL A 322 -3.68 15.71 -3.88
CA VAL A 322 -2.38 15.94 -3.23
C VAL A 322 -2.61 16.67 -1.92
N PHE A 323 -2.28 16.05 -0.79
CA PHE A 323 -2.49 16.60 0.55
C PHE A 323 -1.19 17.18 1.10
N LEU A 324 -1.21 18.47 1.45
CA LEU A 324 -0.05 19.19 1.94
C LEU A 324 -0.01 19.17 3.47
N LEU A 325 1.10 18.73 4.05
CA LEU A 325 1.35 18.66 5.50
C LEU A 325 0.23 17.95 6.29
N PRO A 326 -0.28 16.79 5.82
CA PRO A 326 -1.47 16.18 6.40
C PRO A 326 -1.28 15.69 7.84
N ALA A 327 -0.04 15.39 8.24
CA ALA A 327 0.30 14.90 9.58
C ALA A 327 1.58 15.58 10.12
N LEU A 328 1.72 16.90 9.91
CA LEU A 328 2.87 17.66 10.41
C LEU A 328 2.84 17.72 11.95
N PRO A 329 3.86 17.19 12.66
CA PRO A 329 3.88 17.21 14.10
C PRO A 329 4.28 18.59 14.64
N PRO A 330 3.79 18.99 15.83
CA PRO A 330 4.19 20.24 16.48
C PRO A 330 5.70 20.36 16.73
N ALA A 331 6.41 19.22 16.81
CA ALA A 331 7.87 19.19 16.97
C ALA A 331 8.64 19.71 15.74
N TRP A 332 7.98 19.82 14.60
CA TRP A 332 8.54 20.39 13.36
C TRP A 332 7.90 21.73 13.03
N PRO A 333 8.13 22.81 13.85
CA PRO A 333 7.42 24.07 13.71
C PRO A 333 7.80 24.82 12.43
N GLN A 334 8.96 24.55 11.86
CA GLN A 334 9.45 25.16 10.63
C GLN A 334 10.23 24.14 9.81
N GLY A 335 10.21 24.28 8.49
CA GLY A 335 10.97 23.43 7.62
C GLY A 335 10.71 23.68 6.14
N ARG A 336 11.46 22.94 5.34
CA ARG A 336 11.30 22.86 3.89
C ARG A 336 11.64 21.48 3.38
N VAL A 337 10.98 21.06 2.31
CA VAL A 337 11.29 19.83 1.57
C VAL A 337 11.07 20.12 0.08
N SER A 338 11.85 19.47 -0.78
CA SER A 338 11.74 19.62 -2.25
C SER A 338 12.03 18.29 -2.93
N GLY A 339 11.55 18.15 -4.17
CA GLY A 339 11.76 16.96 -4.99
C GLY A 339 10.86 15.79 -4.64
N LEU A 340 9.82 16.00 -3.81
CA LEU A 340 8.84 14.96 -3.55
C LEU A 340 7.91 14.82 -4.75
N ARG A 341 7.68 13.58 -5.19
CA ARG A 341 6.78 13.32 -6.32
C ARG A 341 5.37 12.98 -5.84
N VAL A 342 4.41 13.27 -6.71
CA VAL A 342 3.00 12.95 -6.52
C VAL A 342 2.43 12.26 -7.75
N ARG A 343 1.34 11.55 -7.58
CA ARG A 343 0.60 10.88 -8.65
C ARG A 343 0.17 11.89 -9.72
N GLY A 344 0.13 11.46 -10.98
CA GLY A 344 -0.11 12.34 -12.12
C GLY A 344 1.15 13.05 -12.65
N ALA A 345 2.34 12.55 -12.31
CA ALA A 345 3.65 13.08 -12.73
C ALA A 345 3.93 14.52 -12.24
N GLY A 346 3.49 14.83 -11.02
CA GLY A 346 3.83 16.09 -10.35
C GLY A 346 5.07 15.97 -9.45
N GLU A 347 5.76 17.09 -9.24
CA GLU A 347 6.81 17.26 -8.24
C GLU A 347 6.48 18.42 -7.33
N VAL A 348 6.64 18.23 -6.01
CA VAL A 348 6.22 19.18 -4.99
C VAL A 348 7.39 19.61 -4.12
N ALA A 349 7.47 20.92 -3.85
CA ALA A 349 8.28 21.49 -2.79
C ALA A 349 7.37 22.22 -1.79
N LEU A 350 7.68 22.09 -0.51
CA LEU A 350 6.91 22.67 0.60
C LEU A 350 7.83 23.52 1.48
N GLU A 351 7.29 24.64 1.95
CA GLU A 351 7.89 25.45 3.02
C GLU A 351 6.82 25.75 4.06
N TRP A 352 7.17 25.57 5.33
CA TRP A 352 6.28 25.90 6.45
C TRP A 352 7.01 26.59 7.58
N ASP A 353 6.26 27.36 8.37
CA ASP A 353 6.74 28.10 9.52
C ASP A 353 5.62 28.25 10.54
N ALA A 354 5.97 28.20 11.83
CA ALA A 354 5.02 28.17 12.94
C ALA A 354 3.95 27.06 12.80
N GLY A 355 4.31 25.90 12.22
CA GLY A 355 3.39 24.79 11.97
C GLY A 355 2.37 25.02 10.85
N LEU A 356 2.56 26.08 10.05
CA LEU A 356 1.66 26.46 8.96
C LEU A 356 2.38 26.48 7.62
N LEU A 357 1.71 25.97 6.58
CA LEU A 357 2.19 26.08 5.21
C LEU A 357 2.44 27.55 4.87
N ARG A 358 3.63 27.87 4.38
CA ARG A 358 3.98 29.18 3.81
C ARG A 358 3.74 29.20 2.32
N GLN A 359 4.31 28.22 1.64
CA GLN A 359 4.10 28.01 0.21
C GLN A 359 4.28 26.56 -0.16
N ALA A 360 3.63 26.15 -1.23
CA ALA A 360 3.88 24.95 -1.97
C ALA A 360 4.16 25.28 -3.43
N ARG A 361 5.14 24.60 -4.04
CA ARG A 361 5.38 24.68 -5.49
C ARG A 361 5.07 23.30 -6.07
N LEU A 362 4.20 23.26 -7.07
CA LEU A 362 3.89 22.07 -7.83
C LEU A 362 4.36 22.27 -9.27
N GLN A 363 5.23 21.39 -9.74
CA GLN A 363 5.64 21.29 -11.14
C GLN A 363 4.97 20.09 -11.80
N ALA A 364 4.31 20.32 -12.92
CA ALA A 364 3.72 19.24 -13.73
C ALA A 364 4.70 18.80 -14.80
N ARG A 365 5.16 17.54 -14.75
CA ARG A 365 6.12 17.01 -15.75
C ARG A 365 5.50 16.90 -17.15
N HIS A 366 4.28 16.37 -17.24
CA HIS A 366 3.55 16.13 -18.50
C HIS A 366 2.29 16.99 -18.64
N GLY A 367 2.09 17.95 -17.73
CA GLY A 367 0.85 18.70 -17.63
C GLY A 367 -0.29 17.88 -17.00
N GLY A 368 -1.46 18.50 -16.85
CA GLY A 368 -2.64 17.82 -16.35
C GLY A 368 -3.34 18.57 -15.22
N ARG A 369 -4.37 17.91 -14.71
CA ARG A 369 -5.15 18.41 -13.58
C ARG A 369 -4.57 17.88 -12.26
N PHE A 370 -4.46 18.79 -11.27
CA PHE A 370 -4.05 18.48 -9.91
C PHE A 370 -5.03 19.11 -8.95
N ARG A 371 -5.59 18.30 -8.07
CA ARG A 371 -6.34 18.79 -6.92
C ARG A 371 -5.39 18.81 -5.72
N ILE A 372 -5.18 19.98 -5.14
CA ILE A 372 -4.34 20.17 -3.95
C ILE A 372 -5.23 20.46 -2.76
N GLU A 373 -4.93 19.87 -1.62
CA GLU A 373 -5.68 20.14 -0.39
C GLU A 373 -4.72 20.48 0.77
N TYR A 374 -5.04 21.52 1.49
CA TYR A 374 -4.41 21.90 2.75
C TYR A 374 -5.48 22.23 3.78
N ARG A 375 -5.52 21.52 4.91
CA ARG A 375 -6.52 21.73 5.97
C ARG A 375 -7.95 21.77 5.43
N GLU A 376 -8.31 20.75 4.64
CA GLU A 376 -9.64 20.60 4.02
C GLU A 376 -10.03 21.72 3.01
N GLN A 377 -9.09 22.57 2.65
CA GLN A 377 -9.30 23.58 1.61
C GLN A 377 -8.71 23.09 0.30
N PRO A 378 -9.55 22.76 -0.69
CA PRO A 378 -9.09 22.31 -1.99
C PRO A 378 -8.76 23.47 -2.92
N LEU A 379 -7.83 23.21 -3.85
CA LEU A 379 -7.53 24.07 -4.99
C LEU A 379 -7.32 23.18 -6.22
N GLU A 380 -8.08 23.45 -7.28
CA GLU A 380 -7.88 22.79 -8.58
C GLU A 380 -6.87 23.59 -9.41
N LEU A 381 -5.93 22.89 -10.00
CA LEU A 381 -4.91 23.44 -10.90
C LEU A 381 -4.96 22.68 -12.22
N GLU A 382 -4.92 23.39 -13.33
CA GLU A 382 -4.66 22.86 -14.65
C GLU A 382 -3.31 23.42 -15.12
N LEU A 383 -2.34 22.56 -15.36
CA LEU A 383 -0.96 22.94 -15.66
C LEU A 383 -0.52 22.37 -17.00
N GLN A 384 0.27 23.17 -17.74
CA GLN A 384 0.93 22.75 -18.96
C GLN A 384 2.16 21.87 -18.64
N PRO A 385 2.69 21.11 -19.61
CA PRO A 385 3.93 20.37 -19.43
C PRO A 385 5.08 21.31 -19.01
N GLY A 386 5.77 20.95 -17.90
CA GLY A 386 6.87 21.73 -17.32
C GLY A 386 6.44 22.94 -16.49
N GLU A 387 5.16 23.30 -16.48
CA GLU A 387 4.65 24.44 -15.74
C GLU A 387 4.78 24.26 -14.22
N VAL A 388 5.11 25.37 -13.54
CA VAL A 388 5.21 25.42 -12.07
C VAL A 388 4.13 26.36 -11.53
N ALA A 389 3.29 25.85 -10.63
CA ALA A 389 2.38 26.67 -9.86
C ALA A 389 2.93 26.89 -8.44
N THR A 390 2.92 28.13 -7.97
CA THR A 390 3.15 28.45 -6.56
C THR A 390 1.82 28.65 -5.87
N VAL A 391 1.60 27.95 -4.78
CA VAL A 391 0.35 27.96 -4.01
C VAL A 391 0.63 28.46 -2.59
N VAL A 392 -0.18 29.38 -2.11
CA VAL A 392 -0.07 29.96 -0.76
C VAL A 392 -1.42 29.93 -0.04
N PRO A 393 -1.45 29.73 1.28
CA PRO A 393 -2.66 29.92 2.07
C PRO A 393 -2.86 31.42 2.40
N MET A 394 -4.04 31.93 2.14
CA MET A 394 -4.47 33.31 2.52
C MET A 394 -5.92 33.27 2.99
N GLY A 395 -6.22 33.88 4.15
CA GLY A 395 -7.59 33.96 4.65
C GLY A 395 -8.30 32.61 4.81
N GLY A 396 -7.55 31.56 5.12
CA GLY A 396 -8.10 30.18 5.29
C GLY A 396 -8.34 29.42 3.99
N ARG A 397 -7.93 29.93 2.83
CA ARG A 397 -8.06 29.30 1.51
C ARG A 397 -6.70 29.17 0.83
N LEU A 398 -6.60 28.26 -0.13
CA LEU A 398 -5.46 28.16 -1.02
C LEU A 398 -5.63 29.06 -2.24
N PHE A 399 -4.54 29.70 -2.66
CA PHE A 399 -4.48 30.52 -3.87
C PHE A 399 -3.23 30.18 -4.68
N ARG A 400 -3.38 30.15 -6.00
CA ARG A 400 -2.25 30.18 -6.92
C ARG A 400 -1.75 31.63 -7.03
N LEU A 401 -0.45 31.82 -6.84
CA LEU A 401 0.19 33.09 -7.17
C LEU A 401 0.31 33.22 -8.70
N ALA A 402 0.11 34.46 -9.19
CA ALA A 402 0.22 34.77 -10.61
C ALA A 402 1.66 34.64 -11.14
#